data_64074e74b066d913b744fd76ae234242
#
_entry.id   64074e74b066d913b744fd76ae234242
#
_cell.length_a   1.000
_cell.length_b   1.000
_cell.length_c   1.000
_cell.angle_alpha   90.00
_cell.angle_beta   90.00
_cell.angle_gamma   90.00
#
_symmetry.space_group_name_H-M   'P 1'
#
loop_
_entity.id
_entity.type
_entity.pdbx_description
1 polymer ?
#
loop_
_entity_poly.entity_id
_entity_poly.type
_entity_poly.pdbx_seq_one_letter_code
_entity_poly.pdbx_strand_id
1 'polypeptide(L)'
;MQPPATPCTWHLTLHQATHGYRFALEAFLLADFVPAPAPAPLIDLGTGCGVVALFLARRFPHLHCVGLELQRSLAVLAQQNVVCNGLEHRIGIVQGDMRQVSSLFPAGVFGTVVCNPPYRAVGHGRLNPHPEKAIARHELTVTLPQLVQAARHLLRRRGRLVMVYHPSRLPELCAQLEAAHLRLRRMRLVHATQQTPASIVLVEAIRDGRDALTVLPPLWVYEASGDYTAEMQAFFQGRAVGDTA
;
A
#
# COMPACT_ATOMS: atom_id res chain seq x y z
N MET A 1 -2.54 -23.32 -16.21
CA MET A 1 -3.92 -23.01 -15.82
C MET A 1 -3.87 -21.79 -14.94
N GLN A 2 -4.45 -20.66 -15.35
CA GLN A 2 -4.50 -19.45 -14.51
C GLN A 2 -5.42 -19.75 -13.30
N PRO A 3 -5.04 -19.29 -12.09
CA PRO A 3 -5.91 -19.41 -10.93
C PRO A 3 -7.21 -18.63 -11.18
N PRO A 4 -8.34 -19.08 -10.62
CA PRO A 4 -9.59 -18.38 -10.79
C PRO A 4 -9.48 -16.95 -10.27
N ALA A 5 -10.08 -16.00 -11.00
CA ALA A 5 -10.17 -14.62 -10.57
C ALA A 5 -11.06 -14.53 -9.31
N THR A 6 -10.62 -13.77 -8.33
CA THR A 6 -11.43 -13.48 -7.14
C THR A 6 -12.36 -12.29 -7.46
N PRO A 7 -13.69 -12.46 -7.47
CA PRO A 7 -14.60 -11.33 -7.61
C PRO A 7 -14.36 -10.34 -6.47
N CYS A 8 -14.12 -9.09 -6.81
CA CYS A 8 -13.99 -8.02 -5.83
C CYS A 8 -15.22 -7.11 -5.93
N THR A 9 -15.74 -6.68 -4.78
CA THR A 9 -16.91 -5.80 -4.70
C THR A 9 -16.72 -4.45 -5.40
N TRP A 10 -15.49 -4.05 -5.67
CA TRP A 10 -15.13 -2.87 -6.45
C TRP A 10 -15.24 -3.09 -7.98
N HIS A 11 -15.95 -4.14 -8.40
CA HIS A 11 -16.09 -4.53 -9.82
C HIS A 11 -14.75 -4.70 -10.53
N LEU A 12 -13.77 -5.27 -9.84
CA LEU A 12 -12.45 -5.60 -10.36
C LEU A 12 -12.28 -7.11 -10.47
N THR A 13 -11.69 -7.54 -11.57
CA THR A 13 -11.20 -8.90 -11.76
C THR A 13 -9.73 -8.96 -11.36
N LEU A 14 -9.41 -9.74 -10.34
CA LEU A 14 -8.05 -9.84 -9.80
C LEU A 14 -7.51 -11.26 -9.89
N HIS A 15 -6.42 -11.42 -10.64
CA HIS A 15 -5.63 -12.64 -10.64
C HIS A 15 -4.53 -12.53 -9.59
N GLN A 16 -4.36 -13.59 -8.81
CA GLN A 16 -3.33 -13.67 -7.77
C GLN A 16 -2.44 -14.88 -8.03
N ALA A 17 -1.19 -14.81 -7.56
CA ALA A 17 -0.31 -15.97 -7.60
C ALA A 17 -0.92 -17.15 -6.82
N THR A 18 -0.83 -18.35 -7.38
CA THR A 18 -1.28 -19.59 -6.71
C THR A 18 -0.46 -19.89 -5.47
N HIS A 19 0.82 -19.50 -5.48
CA HIS A 19 1.77 -19.69 -4.40
C HIS A 19 2.52 -18.37 -4.15
N GLY A 20 2.83 -18.04 -2.91
CA GLY A 20 3.56 -16.82 -2.56
C GLY A 20 2.69 -15.75 -1.92
N TYR A 21 2.95 -14.48 -2.28
CA TYR A 21 2.22 -13.33 -1.76
C TYR A 21 0.79 -13.30 -2.34
N ARG A 22 -0.18 -13.24 -1.43
CA ARG A 22 -1.57 -12.91 -1.75
C ARG A 22 -1.88 -11.61 -1.06
N PHE A 23 -2.58 -10.70 -1.75
CA PHE A 23 -3.01 -9.46 -1.11
C PHE A 23 -3.99 -9.77 0.01
N ALA A 24 -3.91 -9.01 1.07
CA ALA A 24 -4.77 -9.12 2.23
C ALA A 24 -5.55 -7.81 2.41
N LEU A 25 -6.25 -7.71 3.51
CA LEU A 25 -7.07 -6.57 3.89
C LEU A 25 -6.31 -5.22 3.80
N GLU A 26 -4.99 -5.24 4.03
CA GLU A 26 -4.13 -4.06 4.03
C GLU A 26 -4.17 -3.27 2.72
N ALA A 27 -4.29 -3.95 1.58
CA ALA A 27 -4.36 -3.30 0.27
C ALA A 27 -5.63 -2.43 0.13
N PHE A 28 -6.75 -2.94 0.64
CA PHE A 28 -8.01 -2.20 0.69
C PHE A 28 -7.91 -1.00 1.64
N LEU A 29 -7.43 -1.25 2.85
CA LEU A 29 -7.28 -0.22 3.88
C LEU A 29 -6.36 0.92 3.41
N LEU A 30 -5.26 0.56 2.72
CA LEU A 30 -4.36 1.54 2.14
C LEU A 30 -5.05 2.40 1.07
N ALA A 31 -5.75 1.76 0.14
CA ALA A 31 -6.42 2.47 -0.94
C ALA A 31 -7.51 3.43 -0.42
N ASP A 32 -8.23 3.05 0.64
CA ASP A 32 -9.20 3.93 1.28
C ASP A 32 -8.55 5.07 2.05
N PHE A 33 -7.47 4.79 2.74
CA PHE A 33 -6.78 5.79 3.55
C PHE A 33 -6.11 6.90 2.71
N VAL A 34 -5.91 6.70 1.39
CA VAL A 34 -5.44 7.77 0.50
C VAL A 34 -6.44 8.91 0.51
N PRO A 35 -6.03 10.16 0.81
CA PRO A 35 -6.96 11.30 0.90
C PRO A 35 -7.58 11.66 -0.44
N ALA A 36 -8.82 12.13 -0.40
CA ALA A 36 -9.52 12.68 -1.55
C ALA A 36 -9.45 14.22 -1.55
N PRO A 37 -9.12 14.88 -2.67
CA PRO A 37 -8.55 14.29 -3.88
C PRO A 37 -7.10 13.82 -3.67
N ALA A 38 -6.73 12.71 -4.32
CA ALA A 38 -5.35 12.25 -4.30
C ALA A 38 -4.47 13.14 -5.18
N PRO A 39 -3.37 13.72 -4.65
CA PRO A 39 -2.44 14.48 -5.49
C PRO A 39 -1.80 13.59 -6.56
N ALA A 40 -2.06 13.90 -7.83
CA ALA A 40 -1.54 13.17 -8.99
C ALA A 40 -0.16 13.73 -9.45
N PRO A 41 0.62 12.95 -10.25
CA PRO A 41 0.46 11.51 -10.45
C PRO A 41 0.80 10.68 -9.20
N LEU A 42 0.38 9.42 -9.17
CA LEU A 42 0.59 8.50 -8.06
C LEU A 42 1.53 7.36 -8.46
N ILE A 43 2.36 6.91 -7.53
CA ILE A 43 3.15 5.68 -7.67
C ILE A 43 2.91 4.73 -6.50
N ASP A 44 2.76 3.44 -6.81
CA ASP A 44 2.65 2.33 -5.85
C ASP A 44 3.98 1.57 -5.81
N LEU A 45 4.71 1.69 -4.69
CA LEU A 45 6.02 1.07 -4.50
C LEU A 45 5.87 -0.36 -3.97
N GLY A 46 6.33 -1.32 -4.77
CA GLY A 46 6.14 -2.74 -4.50
C GLY A 46 4.69 -3.14 -4.78
N THR A 47 4.19 -2.80 -5.98
CA THR A 47 2.78 -2.94 -6.34
C THR A 47 2.28 -4.40 -6.33
N GLY A 48 3.18 -5.38 -6.31
CA GLY A 48 2.83 -6.79 -6.32
C GLY A 48 2.02 -7.16 -7.58
N CYS A 49 0.82 -7.69 -7.38
CA CYS A 49 -0.10 -7.97 -8.49
C CYS A 49 -0.94 -6.75 -8.95
N GLY A 50 -0.59 -5.53 -8.52
CA GLY A 50 -1.22 -4.29 -8.95
C GLY A 50 -2.51 -3.92 -8.19
N VAL A 51 -2.82 -4.60 -7.11
CA VAL A 51 -4.13 -4.50 -6.42
C VAL A 51 -4.41 -3.10 -5.87
N VAL A 52 -3.42 -2.44 -5.23
CA VAL A 52 -3.59 -1.08 -4.68
C VAL A 52 -3.79 -0.06 -5.80
N ALA A 53 -2.97 -0.15 -6.86
CA ALA A 53 -3.10 0.71 -8.03
C ALA A 53 -4.49 0.59 -8.69
N LEU A 54 -5.04 -0.63 -8.80
CA LEU A 54 -6.36 -0.89 -9.36
C LEU A 54 -7.48 -0.30 -8.49
N PHE A 55 -7.42 -0.47 -7.16
CA PHE A 55 -8.38 0.15 -6.24
C PHE A 55 -8.35 1.67 -6.33
N LEU A 56 -7.16 2.26 -6.36
CA LEU A 56 -7.01 3.71 -6.46
C LEU A 56 -7.52 4.25 -7.80
N ALA A 57 -7.29 3.55 -8.89
CA ALA A 57 -7.82 3.93 -10.19
C ALA A 57 -9.36 3.85 -10.26
N ARG A 58 -9.99 2.93 -9.53
CA ARG A 58 -11.46 2.87 -9.39
C ARG A 58 -11.99 3.99 -8.51
N ARG A 59 -11.33 4.24 -7.38
CA ARG A 59 -11.74 5.28 -6.42
C ARG A 59 -11.56 6.70 -6.99
N PHE A 60 -10.54 6.90 -7.81
CA PHE A 60 -10.19 8.21 -8.39
C PHE A 60 -10.17 8.13 -9.93
N PRO A 61 -11.31 8.39 -10.62
CA PRO A 61 -11.43 8.16 -12.07
C PRO A 61 -10.42 8.93 -12.94
N HIS A 62 -9.88 10.05 -12.45
CA HIS A 62 -8.91 10.88 -13.17
C HIS A 62 -7.45 10.62 -12.75
N LEU A 63 -7.22 9.66 -11.85
CA LEU A 63 -5.88 9.37 -11.35
C LEU A 63 -5.08 8.54 -12.35
N HIS A 64 -3.86 9.01 -12.66
CA HIS A 64 -2.83 8.23 -13.34
C HIS A 64 -1.90 7.63 -12.28
N CYS A 65 -1.64 6.34 -12.40
CA CYS A 65 -0.86 5.57 -11.45
C CYS A 65 0.27 4.80 -12.14
N VAL A 66 1.41 4.70 -11.47
CA VAL A 66 2.51 3.81 -11.84
C VAL A 66 2.65 2.77 -10.75
N GLY A 67 2.67 1.48 -11.09
CA GLY A 67 3.07 0.40 -10.19
C GLY A 67 4.54 0.04 -10.43
N LEU A 68 5.39 0.12 -9.41
CA LEU A 68 6.77 -0.32 -9.47
C LEU A 68 6.90 -1.67 -8.76
N GLU A 69 7.41 -2.70 -9.44
CA GLU A 69 7.57 -4.04 -8.89
C GLU A 69 8.92 -4.64 -9.27
N LEU A 70 9.60 -5.20 -8.27
CA LEU A 70 10.91 -5.82 -8.46
C LEU A 70 10.82 -7.19 -9.17
N GLN A 71 9.85 -8.00 -8.75
CA GLN A 71 9.69 -9.36 -9.23
C GLN A 71 9.00 -9.38 -10.60
N ARG A 72 9.70 -9.87 -11.63
CA ARG A 72 9.16 -9.96 -12.98
C ARG A 72 7.82 -10.70 -13.06
N SER A 73 7.67 -11.80 -12.34
CA SER A 73 6.44 -12.59 -12.33
C SER A 73 5.25 -11.79 -11.78
N LEU A 74 5.44 -11.00 -10.74
CA LEU A 74 4.41 -10.13 -10.15
C LEU A 74 4.14 -8.93 -11.06
N ALA A 75 5.16 -8.32 -11.67
CA ALA A 75 4.98 -7.22 -12.61
C ALA A 75 4.16 -7.65 -13.84
N VAL A 76 4.42 -8.85 -14.37
CA VAL A 76 3.61 -9.43 -15.46
C VAL A 76 2.17 -9.66 -15.02
N LEU A 77 1.97 -10.19 -13.82
CA LEU A 77 0.64 -10.43 -13.26
C LEU A 77 -0.11 -9.10 -13.02
N ALA A 78 0.58 -8.07 -12.54
CA ALA A 78 0.03 -6.73 -12.39
C ALA A 78 -0.42 -6.15 -13.74
N GLN A 79 0.40 -6.28 -14.78
CA GLN A 79 0.06 -5.85 -16.13
C GLN A 79 -1.19 -6.61 -16.66
N GLN A 80 -1.26 -7.92 -16.45
CA GLN A 80 -2.44 -8.71 -16.81
C GLN A 80 -3.70 -8.21 -16.07
N ASN A 81 -3.59 -7.94 -14.78
CA ASN A 81 -4.70 -7.39 -14.00
C ASN A 81 -5.14 -6.01 -14.50
N VAL A 82 -4.20 -5.15 -14.90
CA VAL A 82 -4.52 -3.85 -15.50
C VAL A 82 -5.32 -4.03 -16.79
N VAL A 83 -4.86 -4.91 -17.68
CA VAL A 83 -5.51 -5.22 -18.98
C VAL A 83 -6.92 -5.80 -18.75
N CYS A 84 -7.05 -6.81 -17.88
CA CYS A 84 -8.35 -7.44 -17.58
C CYS A 84 -9.42 -6.45 -17.07
N ASN A 85 -8.98 -5.31 -16.53
CA ASN A 85 -9.88 -4.28 -16.01
C ASN A 85 -10.04 -3.06 -16.93
N GLY A 86 -9.38 -3.05 -18.12
CA GLY A 86 -9.46 -1.96 -19.10
C GLY A 86 -8.83 -0.66 -18.59
N LEU A 87 -7.76 -0.75 -17.77
CA LEU A 87 -7.14 0.39 -17.09
C LEU A 87 -5.75 0.77 -17.63
N GLU A 88 -5.34 0.23 -18.80
CA GLU A 88 -4.02 0.43 -19.41
C GLU A 88 -3.72 1.90 -19.71
N HIS A 89 -4.75 2.67 -20.00
CA HIS A 89 -4.65 4.11 -20.26
C HIS A 89 -4.40 4.95 -19.00
N ARG A 90 -4.51 4.36 -17.80
CA ARG A 90 -4.33 5.06 -16.52
C ARG A 90 -3.29 4.44 -15.60
N ILE A 91 -2.97 3.15 -15.77
CA ILE A 91 -2.03 2.43 -14.91
C ILE A 91 -0.90 1.88 -15.78
N GLY A 92 0.31 2.36 -15.54
CA GLY A 92 1.53 1.78 -16.10
C GLY A 92 2.24 0.89 -15.07
N ILE A 93 2.76 -0.27 -15.49
CA ILE A 93 3.57 -1.14 -14.64
C ILE A 93 5.02 -1.07 -15.09
N VAL A 94 5.91 -0.79 -14.15
CA VAL A 94 7.36 -0.74 -14.35
C VAL A 94 8.02 -1.84 -13.53
N GLN A 95 8.76 -2.72 -14.18
CA GLN A 95 9.63 -3.65 -13.48
C GLN A 95 10.90 -2.93 -13.06
N GLY A 96 11.21 -2.90 -11.76
CA GLY A 96 12.40 -2.23 -11.25
C GLY A 96 12.54 -2.30 -9.74
N ASP A 97 13.74 -1.96 -9.29
CA ASP A 97 14.09 -1.93 -7.86
C ASP A 97 13.83 -0.53 -7.27
N MET A 98 13.01 -0.45 -6.24
CA MET A 98 12.76 0.84 -5.57
C MET A 98 14.01 1.45 -4.91
N ARG A 99 15.06 0.65 -4.68
CA ARG A 99 16.37 1.16 -4.21
C ARG A 99 17.09 1.98 -5.28
N GLN A 100 16.68 1.84 -6.54
CA GLN A 100 17.26 2.49 -7.71
C GLN A 100 16.29 3.48 -8.37
N VAL A 101 15.30 4.00 -7.63
CA VAL A 101 14.27 4.90 -8.20
C VAL A 101 14.87 6.14 -8.88
N SER A 102 16.05 6.60 -8.46
CA SER A 102 16.71 7.76 -9.08
C SER A 102 17.19 7.51 -10.52
N SER A 103 17.39 6.26 -10.91
CA SER A 103 17.67 5.89 -12.32
C SER A 103 16.40 5.63 -13.13
N LEU A 104 15.28 5.40 -12.48
CA LEU A 104 14.01 5.05 -13.13
C LEU A 104 13.10 6.28 -13.30
N PHE A 105 13.13 7.20 -12.35
CA PHE A 105 12.22 8.35 -12.32
C PHE A 105 12.95 9.62 -11.89
N PRO A 106 12.65 10.77 -12.52
CA PRO A 106 13.13 12.06 -12.05
C PRO A 106 12.67 12.36 -10.62
N ALA A 107 13.45 13.15 -9.89
CA ALA A 107 13.09 13.57 -8.54
C ALA A 107 11.85 14.47 -8.55
N GLY A 108 10.96 14.27 -7.58
CA GLY A 108 9.85 15.18 -7.34
C GLY A 108 8.73 15.12 -8.37
N VAL A 109 8.56 14.01 -9.07
CA VAL A 109 7.54 13.85 -10.12
C VAL A 109 6.16 13.52 -9.55
N PHE A 110 6.10 12.74 -8.47
CA PHE A 110 4.83 12.22 -7.96
C PHE A 110 4.20 13.11 -6.89
N GLY A 111 2.88 13.26 -6.98
CA GLY A 111 2.07 13.92 -5.96
C GLY A 111 1.79 13.00 -4.78
N THR A 112 1.67 11.70 -5.05
CA THR A 112 1.41 10.68 -4.04
C THR A 112 2.29 9.44 -4.27
N VAL A 113 2.89 8.95 -3.21
CA VAL A 113 3.53 7.63 -3.14
C VAL A 113 2.71 6.79 -2.19
N VAL A 114 2.29 5.60 -2.61
CA VAL A 114 1.68 4.60 -1.74
C VAL A 114 2.60 3.41 -1.59
N CYS A 115 2.54 2.73 -0.46
CA CYS A 115 3.32 1.52 -0.23
C CYS A 115 2.66 0.60 0.80
N ASN A 116 2.55 -0.67 0.45
CA ASN A 116 2.20 -1.75 1.36
C ASN A 116 3.40 -2.71 1.51
N PRO A 117 4.45 -2.31 2.23
CA PRO A 117 5.68 -3.09 2.30
C PRO A 117 5.50 -4.37 3.09
N PRO A 118 6.28 -5.42 2.85
CA PRO A 118 6.30 -6.58 3.71
C PRO A 118 6.87 -6.21 5.09
N TYR A 119 6.04 -6.23 6.14
CA TYR A 119 6.40 -5.74 7.50
C TYR A 119 7.22 -6.70 8.33
N ARG A 120 7.38 -7.94 7.91
CA ARG A 120 8.01 -8.96 8.77
C ARG A 120 9.50 -8.70 8.83
N ALA A 121 9.96 -8.29 10.01
CA ALA A 121 11.36 -8.30 10.35
C ALA A 121 11.92 -9.72 10.11
N VAL A 122 13.11 -9.79 9.52
CA VAL A 122 13.87 -11.04 9.44
C VAL A 122 14.04 -11.55 10.88
N GLY A 123 13.43 -12.70 11.21
CA GLY A 123 13.58 -13.31 12.53
C GLY A 123 12.33 -13.63 13.32
N HIS A 124 11.15 -13.08 12.99
CA HIS A 124 9.90 -13.38 13.68
C HIS A 124 8.88 -14.07 12.76
N GLY A 125 9.00 -15.38 12.68
CA GLY A 125 8.05 -16.28 12.02
C GLY A 125 8.63 -17.68 11.94
N ARG A 126 7.81 -18.73 12.12
CA ARG A 126 8.24 -20.12 11.92
C ARG A 126 9.02 -20.22 10.61
N LEU A 127 10.28 -20.66 10.72
CA LEU A 127 11.13 -20.98 9.58
C LEU A 127 10.38 -21.97 8.68
N ASN A 128 9.97 -21.53 7.51
CA ASN A 128 9.40 -22.43 6.51
C ASN A 128 10.57 -23.25 5.96
N PRO A 129 10.52 -24.60 5.95
CA PRO A 129 11.67 -25.45 5.66
C PRO A 129 12.14 -25.46 4.20
N HIS A 130 11.64 -24.58 3.32
CA HIS A 130 12.05 -24.53 1.93
C HIS A 130 13.16 -23.48 1.72
N PRO A 131 14.41 -23.89 1.37
CA PRO A 131 15.56 -23.00 1.17
C PRO A 131 15.34 -21.94 0.08
N GLU A 132 14.63 -22.25 -0.99
CA GLU A 132 14.33 -21.34 -2.09
C GLU A 132 13.47 -20.14 -1.67
N LYS A 133 12.56 -20.34 -0.69
CA LYS A 133 11.76 -19.24 -0.13
C LYS A 133 12.55 -18.34 0.83
N ALA A 134 13.62 -18.88 1.44
CA ALA A 134 14.51 -18.10 2.30
C ALA A 134 15.42 -17.19 1.46
N ILE A 135 15.96 -17.67 0.35
CA ILE A 135 16.83 -16.92 -0.56
C ILE A 135 16.03 -15.79 -1.22
N ALA A 136 14.84 -16.06 -1.74
CA ALA A 136 13.95 -15.04 -2.30
C ALA A 136 13.53 -13.97 -1.27
N ARG A 137 13.49 -14.30 0.02
CA ARG A 137 13.22 -13.34 1.08
C ARG A 137 14.43 -12.49 1.46
N HIS A 138 15.65 -13.02 1.35
CA HIS A 138 16.87 -12.27 1.66
C HIS A 138 17.27 -11.27 0.56
N GLU A 139 17.03 -11.60 -0.69
CA GLU A 139 17.34 -10.70 -1.82
C GLU A 139 16.31 -9.57 -2.01
N LEU A 140 15.12 -9.70 -1.41
CA LEU A 140 13.98 -8.82 -1.64
C LEU A 140 13.70 -7.83 -0.50
N THR A 141 14.48 -7.83 0.57
CA THR A 141 14.16 -7.02 1.74
C THR A 141 14.65 -5.59 1.58
N VAL A 142 13.79 -4.72 1.06
CA VAL A 142 13.98 -3.28 1.18
C VAL A 142 13.87 -2.88 2.64
N THR A 143 14.88 -2.18 3.16
CA THR A 143 14.85 -1.66 4.53
C THR A 143 13.93 -0.43 4.61
N LEU A 144 13.43 -0.13 5.82
CA LEU A 144 12.60 1.07 6.03
C LEU A 144 13.34 2.36 5.60
N PRO A 145 14.61 2.60 5.93
CA PRO A 145 15.35 3.76 5.43
C PRO A 145 15.37 3.84 3.90
N GLN A 146 15.61 2.74 3.20
CA GLN A 146 15.64 2.70 1.73
C GLN A 146 14.28 3.05 1.13
N LEU A 147 13.18 2.50 1.69
CA LEU A 147 11.83 2.83 1.25
C LEU A 147 11.51 4.31 1.47
N VAL A 148 11.81 4.84 2.64
CA VAL A 148 11.57 6.25 2.99
C VAL A 148 12.37 7.19 2.08
N GLN A 149 13.63 6.86 1.77
CA GLN A 149 14.45 7.62 0.84
C GLN A 149 13.92 7.55 -0.59
N ALA A 150 13.47 6.38 -1.04
CA ALA A 150 12.82 6.23 -2.34
C ALA A 150 11.57 7.12 -2.44
N ALA A 151 10.70 7.07 -1.44
CA ALA A 151 9.51 7.91 -1.37
C ALA A 151 9.88 9.41 -1.36
N ARG A 152 10.92 9.80 -0.59
CA ARG A 152 11.40 11.19 -0.53
C ARG A 152 11.92 11.69 -1.87
N HIS A 153 12.63 10.85 -2.62
CA HIS A 153 13.11 11.16 -3.97
C HIS A 153 11.94 11.41 -4.93
N LEU A 154 10.97 10.50 -4.95
CA LEU A 154 9.86 10.49 -5.89
C LEU A 154 8.84 11.62 -5.66
N LEU A 155 8.57 11.94 -4.39
CA LEU A 155 7.56 12.93 -4.04
C LEU A 155 7.99 14.34 -4.43
N ARG A 156 7.07 15.11 -5.06
CA ARG A 156 7.21 16.55 -5.17
C ARG A 156 7.08 17.23 -3.81
N ARG A 157 7.46 18.49 -3.71
CA ARG A 157 7.21 19.28 -2.51
C ARG A 157 5.73 19.28 -2.16
N ARG A 158 5.38 19.08 -0.88
CA ARG A 158 4.02 18.90 -0.37
C ARG A 158 3.32 17.64 -0.90
N GLY A 159 4.03 16.77 -1.60
CA GLY A 159 3.55 15.44 -1.96
C GLY A 159 3.39 14.53 -0.74
N ARG A 160 2.64 13.46 -0.88
CA ARG A 160 2.18 12.60 0.23
C ARG A 160 2.72 11.18 0.09
N LEU A 161 3.31 10.67 1.17
CA LEU A 161 3.54 9.25 1.36
C LEU A 161 2.37 8.69 2.17
N VAL A 162 1.71 7.66 1.64
CA VAL A 162 0.65 6.92 2.36
C VAL A 162 1.07 5.47 2.42
N MET A 163 1.13 4.90 3.61
CA MET A 163 1.60 3.53 3.76
C MET A 163 0.93 2.79 4.91
N VAL A 164 0.92 1.48 4.78
CA VAL A 164 0.57 0.56 5.85
C VAL A 164 1.84 0.15 6.57
N TYR A 165 1.79 0.01 7.90
CA TYR A 165 2.94 -0.49 8.66
C TYR A 165 2.49 -1.26 9.91
N HIS A 166 3.45 -1.88 10.61
CA HIS A 166 3.15 -2.60 11.84
C HIS A 166 3.29 -1.68 13.06
N PRO A 167 2.33 -1.64 14.00
CA PRO A 167 2.37 -0.72 15.15
C PRO A 167 3.60 -0.86 16.03
N SER A 168 4.15 -2.07 16.20
CA SER A 168 5.36 -2.28 17.01
C SER A 168 6.61 -1.58 16.48
N ARG A 169 6.60 -1.21 15.18
CA ARG A 169 7.71 -0.50 14.53
C ARG A 169 7.40 0.99 14.30
N LEU A 170 6.33 1.50 14.89
CA LEU A 170 5.93 2.90 14.75
C LEU A 170 7.03 3.89 15.22
N PRO A 171 7.74 3.65 16.34
CA PRO A 171 8.83 4.54 16.75
C PRO A 171 9.95 4.64 15.71
N GLU A 172 10.35 3.53 15.11
CA GLU A 172 11.35 3.49 14.03
C GLU A 172 10.84 4.24 12.80
N LEU A 173 9.58 4.01 12.41
CA LEU A 173 8.96 4.68 11.29
C LEU A 173 8.94 6.20 11.49
N CYS A 174 8.52 6.68 12.65
CA CYS A 174 8.50 8.12 12.96
C CYS A 174 9.90 8.74 12.86
N ALA A 175 10.92 8.08 13.39
CA ALA A 175 12.30 8.54 13.31
C ALA A 175 12.80 8.65 11.86
N GLN A 176 12.53 7.63 11.04
CA GLN A 176 12.94 7.62 9.63
C GLN A 176 12.20 8.66 8.79
N LEU A 177 10.91 8.85 9.02
CA LEU A 177 10.11 9.88 8.35
C LEU A 177 10.63 11.29 8.67
N GLU A 178 10.91 11.57 9.95
CA GLU A 178 11.42 12.87 10.39
C GLU A 178 12.80 13.16 9.78
N ALA A 179 13.70 12.17 9.81
CA ALA A 179 15.05 12.29 9.19
C ALA A 179 14.99 12.54 7.69
N ALA A 180 13.94 12.09 7.01
CA ALA A 180 13.72 12.32 5.58
C ALA A 180 12.87 13.56 5.27
N HIS A 181 12.55 14.40 6.24
CA HIS A 181 11.64 15.55 6.09
C HIS A 181 10.27 15.17 5.51
N LEU A 182 9.77 13.97 5.89
CA LEU A 182 8.41 13.51 5.64
C LEU A 182 7.61 13.68 6.93
N ARG A 183 6.93 14.81 7.07
CA ARG A 183 6.18 15.13 8.29
C ARG A 183 4.94 14.27 8.42
N LEU A 184 4.86 13.47 9.48
CA LEU A 184 3.67 12.67 9.77
C LEU A 184 2.46 13.59 9.98
N ARG A 185 1.41 13.38 9.17
CA ARG A 185 0.24 14.25 9.10
C ARG A 185 -1.01 13.59 9.68
N ARG A 186 -1.19 12.29 9.38
CA ARG A 186 -2.39 11.56 9.76
C ARG A 186 -2.04 10.11 10.01
N MET A 187 -2.63 9.51 11.04
CA MET A 187 -2.50 8.08 11.30
C MET A 187 -3.82 7.48 11.79
N ARG A 188 -3.98 6.20 11.55
CA ARG A 188 -5.11 5.40 12.03
C ARG A 188 -4.63 4.03 12.47
N LEU A 189 -5.02 3.61 13.65
CA LEU A 189 -4.76 2.26 14.15
C LEU A 189 -5.90 1.34 13.73
N VAL A 190 -5.56 0.11 13.31
CA VAL A 190 -6.52 -0.91 12.91
C VAL A 190 -6.39 -2.11 13.84
N HIS A 191 -7.50 -2.51 14.41
CA HIS A 191 -7.64 -3.60 15.35
C HIS A 191 -8.50 -4.71 14.74
N ALA A 192 -8.22 -5.97 15.07
CA ALA A 192 -9.13 -7.05 14.68
C ALA A 192 -10.50 -6.87 15.35
N THR A 193 -10.52 -6.62 16.66
CA THR A 193 -11.72 -6.32 17.46
C THR A 193 -11.41 -5.22 18.47
N GLN A 194 -12.43 -4.72 19.19
CA GLN A 194 -12.25 -3.70 20.24
C GLN A 194 -11.32 -4.16 21.39
N GLN A 195 -11.24 -5.46 21.64
CA GLN A 195 -10.44 -6.03 22.73
C GLN A 195 -9.02 -6.43 22.31
N THR A 196 -8.69 -6.37 21.03
CA THR A 196 -7.38 -6.77 20.52
C THR A 196 -6.45 -5.57 20.35
N PRO A 197 -5.13 -5.73 20.57
CA PRO A 197 -4.16 -4.72 20.19
C PRO A 197 -4.23 -4.40 18.69
N ALA A 198 -3.83 -3.18 18.31
CA ALA A 198 -3.70 -2.82 16.90
C ALA A 198 -2.67 -3.74 16.21
N SER A 199 -3.05 -4.26 15.05
CA SER A 199 -2.20 -5.10 14.20
C SER A 199 -1.66 -4.35 12.99
N ILE A 200 -2.28 -3.24 12.62
CA ILE A 200 -1.93 -2.40 11.48
C ILE A 200 -1.95 -0.94 11.92
N VAL A 201 -1.04 -0.14 11.38
CA VAL A 201 -1.10 1.31 11.39
C VAL A 201 -1.09 1.84 9.96
N LEU A 202 -2.05 2.68 9.65
CA LEU A 202 -2.11 3.46 8.42
C LEU A 202 -1.49 4.82 8.70
N VAL A 203 -0.57 5.27 7.87
CA VAL A 203 0.11 6.56 8.05
C VAL A 203 0.12 7.37 6.76
N GLU A 204 -0.04 8.67 6.91
CA GLU A 204 0.15 9.66 5.86
C GLU A 204 1.22 10.65 6.32
N ALA A 205 2.27 10.83 5.53
CA ALA A 205 3.30 11.81 5.76
C ALA A 205 3.44 12.75 4.55
N ILE A 206 3.75 14.03 4.80
CA ILE A 206 3.84 15.07 3.78
C ILE A 206 5.29 15.52 3.65
N ARG A 207 5.82 15.51 2.42
CA ARG A 207 7.15 16.05 2.13
C ARG A 207 7.21 17.55 2.43
N ASP A 208 8.16 17.93 3.30
CA ASP A 208 8.35 19.30 3.77
C ASP A 208 7.04 19.88 4.39
N GLY A 209 6.22 19.02 5.03
CA GLY A 209 4.99 19.40 5.71
C GLY A 209 5.24 20.18 6.99
N ARG A 210 4.24 20.97 7.42
CA ARG A 210 4.29 21.76 8.65
C ARG A 210 3.08 21.52 9.57
N ASP A 211 2.11 20.78 9.06
CA ASP A 211 0.85 20.53 9.75
C ASP A 211 1.04 19.60 10.97
N ALA A 212 0.22 19.73 11.98
CA ALA A 212 0.22 18.85 13.14
C ALA A 212 -0.30 17.44 12.77
N LEU A 213 0.16 16.43 13.52
CA LEU A 213 -0.36 15.07 13.41
C LEU A 213 -1.81 15.00 13.89
N THR A 214 -2.66 14.35 13.11
CA THR A 214 -4.01 13.96 13.50
C THR A 214 -4.06 12.44 13.65
N VAL A 215 -4.40 11.96 14.84
CA VAL A 215 -4.70 10.54 15.08
C VAL A 215 -6.21 10.36 14.90
N LEU A 216 -6.59 9.58 13.90
CA LEU A 216 -7.99 9.30 13.60
C LEU A 216 -8.56 8.26 14.59
N PRO A 217 -9.89 8.21 14.76
CA PRO A 217 -10.53 7.14 15.51
C PRO A 217 -10.06 5.76 15.03
N PRO A 218 -9.88 4.78 15.91
CA PRO A 218 -9.45 3.45 15.53
C PRO A 218 -10.44 2.79 14.56
N LEU A 219 -9.94 1.89 13.73
CA LEU A 219 -10.78 1.02 12.89
C LEU A 219 -10.83 -0.37 13.52
N TRP A 220 -12.01 -0.89 13.75
CA TRP A 220 -12.23 -2.28 14.13
C TRP A 220 -12.72 -3.07 12.93
N VAL A 221 -12.05 -4.22 12.65
CA VAL A 221 -12.37 -5.04 11.49
C VAL A 221 -13.62 -5.86 11.74
N TYR A 222 -13.71 -6.46 12.94
CA TYR A 222 -14.80 -7.38 13.31
C TYR A 222 -15.57 -6.89 14.53
N GLU A 223 -16.86 -7.15 14.52
CA GLU A 223 -17.74 -7.10 15.70
C GLU A 223 -17.45 -8.26 16.65
N ALA A 224 -18.02 -8.22 17.86
CA ALA A 224 -17.93 -9.31 18.83
C ALA A 224 -18.55 -10.62 18.31
N SER A 225 -19.49 -10.54 17.36
CA SER A 225 -20.09 -11.71 16.67
C SER A 225 -19.12 -12.41 15.70
N GLY A 226 -18.03 -11.77 15.31
CA GLY A 226 -17.11 -12.23 14.27
C GLY A 226 -17.45 -11.72 12.86
N ASP A 227 -18.54 -10.98 12.70
CA ASP A 227 -18.90 -10.32 11.44
C ASP A 227 -18.06 -9.08 11.21
N TYR A 228 -17.95 -8.63 9.96
CA TYR A 228 -17.34 -7.33 9.66
C TYR A 228 -18.16 -6.19 10.24
N THR A 229 -17.48 -5.18 10.80
CA THR A 229 -18.16 -3.95 11.25
C THR A 229 -18.86 -3.24 10.08
N ALA A 230 -19.83 -2.40 10.38
CA ALA A 230 -20.54 -1.62 9.37
C ALA A 230 -19.57 -0.76 8.52
N GLU A 231 -18.52 -0.23 9.14
CA GLU A 231 -17.47 0.51 8.45
C GLU A 231 -16.74 -0.38 7.43
N MET A 232 -16.35 -1.60 7.81
CA MET A 232 -15.71 -2.55 6.92
C MET A 232 -16.63 -3.03 5.79
N GLN A 233 -17.90 -3.21 6.07
CA GLN A 233 -18.89 -3.58 5.06
C GLN A 233 -19.08 -2.48 4.01
N ALA A 234 -19.21 -1.23 4.45
CA ALA A 234 -19.28 -0.06 3.54
C ALA A 234 -18.06 0.02 2.64
N PHE A 235 -16.90 -0.26 3.20
CA PHE A 235 -15.61 -0.30 2.54
C PHE A 235 -15.56 -1.32 1.40
N PHE A 236 -15.97 -2.58 1.65
CA PHE A 236 -16.05 -3.61 0.62
C PHE A 236 -17.06 -3.29 -0.47
N GLN A 237 -18.07 -2.47 -0.19
CA GLN A 237 -19.05 -2.00 -1.17
C GLN A 237 -18.54 -0.82 -2.01
N GLY A 238 -17.31 -0.37 -1.83
CA GLY A 238 -16.72 0.76 -2.55
C GLY A 238 -17.27 2.13 -2.12
N ARG A 239 -17.93 2.20 -0.96
CA ARG A 239 -18.36 3.46 -0.36
C ARG A 239 -17.23 3.99 0.51
N ALA A 240 -16.69 5.17 0.17
CA ALA A 240 -15.69 5.83 1.00
C ALA A 240 -16.31 6.13 2.39
N VAL A 241 -15.58 5.73 3.44
CA VAL A 241 -15.95 6.09 4.81
C VAL A 241 -15.60 7.57 4.99
N GLY A 242 -16.57 8.43 4.73
CA GLY A 242 -16.39 9.89 4.80
C GLY A 242 -17.40 10.67 3.97
N ASP A 243 -18.18 9.99 3.13
CA ASP A 243 -19.25 10.62 2.33
C ASP A 243 -20.62 10.67 3.06
N THR A 244 -20.65 10.41 4.36
CA THR A 244 -21.81 10.74 5.20
C THR A 244 -21.53 12.10 5.82
N ALA A 245 -22.00 13.14 5.13
CA ALA A 245 -22.15 14.49 5.65
C ALA A 245 -23.13 14.53 6.82
#